data_444f246ba284525fb808e4954cc84164
#
_entry.id   444f246ba284525fb808e4954cc84164
#
_cell.length_a   1.000
_cell.length_b   1.000
_cell.length_c   1.000
_cell.angle_alpha   90.00
_cell.angle_beta   90.00
_cell.angle_gamma   90.00
#
_symmetry.space_group_name_H-M   'P 1'
#
loop_
_entity.id
_entity.type
_entity.pdbx_description
1 polymer ?
#
loop_
_entity_poly.entity_id
_entity_poly.type
_entity_poly.pdbx_seq_one_letter_code
_entity_poly.pdbx_strand_id
1 'polypeptide(L)'
;KMESLLEEFGLNHIRKNRGDLLSGGERRRTEIARALATDPKFVLLDEPFAGVDPVAVEDIQRIIAHLKNKNIGILITDHNVQETLAITDKTYLMFEGGVLKAGIPEELAADTMVRKVYLGQNFELRKTKLEF
;
A
#
# COMPACT_ATOMS: atom_id res chain seq x y z
N LYS A 1 19.55 -13.47 -6.05
CA LYS A 1 18.38 -12.90 -5.36
C LYS A 1 18.48 -11.39 -5.18
N MET A 2 19.58 -10.86 -4.65
CA MET A 2 19.75 -9.40 -4.50
C MET A 2 19.64 -8.68 -5.85
N GLU A 3 20.34 -9.12 -6.89
CA GLU A 3 20.29 -8.51 -8.22
C GLU A 3 18.88 -8.53 -8.81
N SER A 4 18.18 -9.65 -8.68
CA SER A 4 16.78 -9.77 -9.12
C SER A 4 15.85 -8.78 -8.42
N LEU A 5 15.99 -8.59 -7.12
CA LEU A 5 15.19 -7.62 -6.36
C LEU A 5 15.54 -6.17 -6.72
N LEU A 6 16.82 -5.86 -6.93
CA LEU A 6 17.24 -4.53 -7.36
C LEU A 6 16.65 -4.15 -8.72
N GLU A 7 16.60 -5.11 -9.64
CA GLU A 7 16.01 -4.92 -10.96
C GLU A 7 14.48 -4.78 -10.87
N GLU A 8 13.82 -5.72 -10.18
CA GLU A 8 12.38 -5.78 -10.00
C GLU A 8 11.80 -4.49 -9.38
N PHE A 9 12.51 -3.91 -8.40
CA PHE A 9 12.08 -2.71 -7.70
C PHE A 9 12.69 -1.41 -8.25
N GLY A 10 13.43 -1.48 -9.36
CA GLY A 10 14.03 -0.31 -10.00
C GLY A 10 15.06 0.41 -9.12
N LEU A 11 15.84 -0.35 -8.34
CA LEU A 11 16.78 0.17 -7.33
C LEU A 11 18.25 0.18 -7.80
N ASN A 12 18.54 -0.25 -9.02
CA ASN A 12 19.92 -0.36 -9.53
C ASN A 12 20.67 0.97 -9.50
N HIS A 13 19.99 2.08 -9.80
CA HIS A 13 20.60 3.41 -9.84
C HIS A 13 21.02 3.93 -8.45
N ILE A 14 20.43 3.41 -7.38
CA ILE A 14 20.74 3.81 -6.00
C ILE A 14 21.50 2.75 -5.19
N ARG A 15 21.88 1.63 -5.81
CA ARG A 15 22.47 0.46 -5.11
C ARG A 15 23.71 0.77 -4.27
N LYS A 16 24.42 1.85 -4.58
CA LYS A 16 25.62 2.30 -3.85
C LYS A 16 25.36 3.52 -2.98
N ASN A 17 24.13 4.04 -2.97
CA ASN A 17 23.78 5.20 -2.18
C ASN A 17 23.60 4.82 -0.71
N ARG A 18 23.87 5.77 0.17
CA ARG A 18 23.55 5.63 1.58
C ARG A 18 22.03 5.69 1.77
N GLY A 19 21.51 4.87 2.69
CA GLY A 19 20.07 4.77 2.93
C GLY A 19 19.42 6.07 3.45
N ASP A 20 20.19 6.92 4.12
CA ASP A 20 19.75 8.22 4.62
C ASP A 20 19.57 9.27 3.52
N LEU A 21 20.14 9.03 2.33
CA LEU A 21 20.05 9.93 1.16
C LEU A 21 18.93 9.54 0.18
N LEU A 22 18.20 8.47 0.46
CA LEU A 22 17.11 8.01 -0.40
C LEU A 22 15.88 8.91 -0.27
N SER A 23 15.21 9.16 -1.39
CA SER A 23 13.86 9.76 -1.39
C SER A 23 12.85 8.87 -0.64
N GLY A 24 11.69 9.40 -0.26
CA GLY A 24 10.66 8.64 0.43
C GLY A 24 10.22 7.40 -0.35
N GLY A 25 10.01 7.54 -1.66
CA GLY A 25 9.64 6.43 -2.55
C GLY A 25 10.75 5.39 -2.70
N GLU A 26 12.01 5.82 -2.92
CA GLU A 26 13.15 4.92 -3.00
C GLU A 26 13.37 4.15 -1.70
N ARG A 27 13.26 4.83 -0.56
CA ARG A 27 13.34 4.20 0.75
C ARG A 27 12.26 3.14 0.92
N ARG A 28 11.01 3.45 0.61
CA ARG A 28 9.89 2.52 0.72
C ARG A 28 10.08 1.30 -0.18
N ARG A 29 10.48 1.48 -1.43
CA ARG A 29 10.78 0.37 -2.35
C ARG A 29 11.91 -0.51 -1.82
N THR A 30 12.95 0.10 -1.25
CA THR A 30 14.08 -0.63 -0.64
C THR A 30 13.64 -1.44 0.58
N GLU A 31 12.79 -0.88 1.44
CA GLU A 31 12.23 -1.58 2.60
C GLU A 31 11.42 -2.81 2.18
N ILE A 32 10.58 -2.68 1.17
CA ILE A 32 9.76 -3.79 0.64
C ILE A 32 10.67 -4.84 0.00
N ALA A 33 11.61 -4.45 -0.85
CA ALA A 33 12.56 -5.36 -1.48
C ALA A 33 13.37 -6.15 -0.44
N ARG A 34 13.79 -5.49 0.64
CA ARG A 34 14.49 -6.14 1.75
C ARG A 34 13.61 -7.18 2.46
N ALA A 35 12.36 -6.87 2.71
CA ALA A 35 11.41 -7.82 3.30
C ALA A 35 11.23 -9.06 2.41
N LEU A 36 11.15 -8.88 1.09
CA LEU A 36 11.01 -9.98 0.12
C LEU A 36 12.25 -10.87 -0.01
N ALA A 37 13.41 -10.42 0.47
CA ALA A 37 14.62 -11.23 0.43
C ALA A 37 14.52 -12.53 1.24
N THR A 38 13.56 -12.62 2.16
CA THR A 38 13.30 -13.81 3.00
C THR A 38 12.27 -14.78 2.41
N ASP A 39 11.75 -14.53 1.22
CA ASP A 39 10.65 -15.29 0.56
C ASP A 39 9.40 -15.42 1.44
N PRO A 40 8.83 -14.32 1.93
CA PRO A 40 7.70 -14.36 2.83
C PRO A 40 6.43 -14.79 2.10
N LYS A 41 5.53 -15.48 2.82
CA LYS A 41 4.16 -15.71 2.34
C LYS A 41 3.22 -14.55 2.65
N PHE A 42 3.56 -13.75 3.64
CA PHE A 42 2.82 -12.58 4.09
C PHE A 42 3.76 -11.40 4.34
N VAL A 43 3.31 -10.22 3.98
CA VAL A 43 4.00 -8.96 4.24
C VAL A 43 3.05 -8.02 4.99
N LEU A 44 3.55 -7.41 6.05
CA LEU A 44 2.84 -6.38 6.80
C LEU A 44 3.46 -5.02 6.45
N LEU A 45 2.62 -4.10 5.98
CA LEU A 45 3.01 -2.74 5.62
C LEU A 45 2.31 -1.77 6.58
N ASP A 46 3.09 -1.12 7.41
CA ASP A 46 2.60 -0.11 8.34
C ASP A 46 2.77 1.28 7.73
N GLU A 47 1.65 1.96 7.49
CA GLU A 47 1.56 3.28 6.89
C GLU A 47 2.42 3.46 5.60
N PRO A 48 2.26 2.59 4.58
CA PRO A 48 3.11 2.62 3.40
C PRO A 48 3.00 3.93 2.60
N PHE A 49 1.89 4.66 2.73
CA PHE A 49 1.65 5.92 2.03
C PHE A 49 2.02 7.17 2.83
N ALA A 50 2.44 7.03 4.07
CA ALA A 50 2.80 8.15 4.91
C ALA A 50 4.06 8.87 4.42
N GLY A 51 3.97 10.19 4.27
CA GLY A 51 5.12 11.03 3.93
C GLY A 51 5.69 10.84 2.53
N VAL A 52 4.95 10.21 1.61
CA VAL A 52 5.33 10.06 0.21
C VAL A 52 4.50 10.98 -0.69
N ASP A 53 5.11 11.42 -1.79
CA ASP A 53 4.42 12.25 -2.79
C ASP A 53 3.44 11.40 -3.64
N PRO A 54 2.48 12.03 -4.35
CA PRO A 54 1.46 11.31 -5.12
C PRO A 54 2.03 10.35 -6.17
N VAL A 55 3.15 10.68 -6.80
CA VAL A 55 3.78 9.79 -7.80
C VAL A 55 4.35 8.54 -7.13
N ALA A 56 4.99 8.72 -5.98
CA ALA A 56 5.51 7.61 -5.19
C ALA A 56 4.39 6.73 -4.60
N VAL A 57 3.23 7.30 -4.28
CA VAL A 57 2.04 6.52 -3.88
C VAL A 57 1.62 5.56 -4.98
N GLU A 58 1.51 6.02 -6.23
CA GLU A 58 1.17 5.15 -7.37
C GLU A 58 2.19 4.02 -7.56
N ASP A 59 3.48 4.32 -7.41
CA ASP A 59 4.54 3.31 -7.49
C ASP A 59 4.40 2.24 -6.41
N ILE A 60 4.09 2.64 -5.18
CA ILE A 60 3.86 1.72 -4.06
C ILE A 60 2.62 0.87 -4.31
N GLN A 61 1.54 1.46 -4.82
CA GLN A 61 0.32 0.73 -5.18
C GLN A 61 0.61 -0.34 -6.26
N ARG A 62 1.41 -0.01 -7.29
CA ARG A 62 1.85 -0.99 -8.31
C ARG A 62 2.65 -2.13 -7.71
N ILE A 63 3.58 -1.82 -6.79
CA ILE A 63 4.36 -2.84 -6.08
C ILE A 63 3.44 -3.78 -5.31
N ILE A 64 2.48 -3.24 -4.54
CA ILE A 64 1.53 -4.03 -3.76
C ILE A 64 0.71 -4.97 -4.67
N ALA A 65 0.21 -4.46 -5.78
CA ALA A 65 -0.52 -5.28 -6.74
C ALA A 65 0.37 -6.36 -7.38
N HIS A 66 1.64 -6.05 -7.68
CA HIS A 66 2.61 -7.03 -8.16
C HIS A 66 2.85 -8.16 -7.15
N LEU A 67 2.97 -7.83 -5.86
CA LEU A 67 3.11 -8.83 -4.79
C LEU A 67 1.88 -9.72 -4.66
N LYS A 68 0.67 -9.17 -4.81
CA LYS A 68 -0.57 -9.95 -4.85
C LYS A 68 -0.54 -10.97 -5.98
N ASN A 69 -0.08 -10.57 -7.16
CA ASN A 69 0.03 -11.47 -8.32
C ASN A 69 1.06 -12.60 -8.10
N LYS A 70 2.00 -12.41 -7.18
CA LYS A 70 2.93 -13.46 -6.71
C LYS A 70 2.34 -14.35 -5.59
N ASN A 71 1.06 -14.22 -5.30
CA ASN A 71 0.38 -14.94 -4.21
C ASN A 71 0.97 -14.64 -2.82
N ILE A 72 1.48 -13.43 -2.61
CA ILE A 72 1.91 -12.95 -1.29
C ILE A 72 0.72 -12.26 -0.62
N GLY A 73 0.35 -12.71 0.57
CA GLY A 73 -0.67 -12.05 1.39
C GLY A 73 -0.12 -10.72 1.91
N ILE A 74 -0.95 -9.67 1.87
CA ILE A 74 -0.53 -8.33 2.31
C ILE A 74 -1.53 -7.78 3.31
N LEU A 75 -1.04 -7.38 4.46
CA LEU A 75 -1.79 -6.60 5.44
C LEU A 75 -1.25 -5.18 5.46
N ILE A 76 -2.13 -4.21 5.28
CA ILE A 76 -1.80 -2.78 5.27
C ILE A 76 -2.53 -2.09 6.41
N THR A 77 -1.82 -1.27 7.16
CA THR A 77 -2.40 -0.25 8.05
C THR A 77 -2.08 1.12 7.47
N ASP A 78 -3.08 1.95 7.25
CA ASP A 78 -2.87 3.32 6.78
C ASP A 78 -4.08 4.20 7.12
N HIS A 79 -3.85 5.49 7.30
CA HIS A 79 -4.88 6.49 7.48
C HIS A 79 -5.31 7.15 6.15
N ASN A 80 -4.58 6.93 5.07
CA ASN A 80 -4.93 7.38 3.72
C ASN A 80 -6.00 6.47 3.13
N VAL A 81 -7.26 6.74 3.47
CA VAL A 81 -8.40 5.87 3.16
C VAL A 81 -8.56 5.65 1.66
N GLN A 82 -8.48 6.73 0.86
CA GLN A 82 -8.64 6.65 -0.59
C GLN A 82 -7.62 5.71 -1.23
N GLU A 83 -6.35 5.86 -0.87
CA GLU A 83 -5.25 5.08 -1.44
C GLU A 83 -5.31 3.61 -1.01
N THR A 84 -5.74 3.38 0.22
CA THR A 84 -5.88 2.03 0.78
C THR A 84 -7.07 1.30 0.16
N LEU A 85 -8.24 1.93 0.09
CA LEU A 85 -9.43 1.32 -0.51
C LEU A 85 -9.25 1.05 -2.01
N ALA A 86 -8.43 1.84 -2.70
CA ALA A 86 -8.16 1.65 -4.12
C ALA A 86 -7.48 0.31 -4.47
N ILE A 87 -6.77 -0.30 -3.50
CA ILE A 87 -5.91 -1.47 -3.74
C ILE A 87 -6.24 -2.70 -2.89
N THR A 88 -7.10 -2.56 -1.89
CA THR A 88 -7.44 -3.65 -0.97
C THR A 88 -8.60 -4.49 -1.50
N ASP A 89 -8.59 -5.79 -1.17
CA ASP A 89 -9.70 -6.71 -1.46
C ASP A 89 -10.71 -6.73 -0.32
N LYS A 90 -10.22 -6.56 0.91
CA LYS A 90 -11.02 -6.47 2.14
C LYS A 90 -10.40 -5.45 3.08
N THR A 91 -11.24 -4.64 3.69
CA THR A 91 -10.81 -3.58 4.60
C THR A 91 -11.58 -3.65 5.92
N TYR A 92 -10.88 -3.35 6.99
CA TYR A 92 -11.41 -3.19 8.34
C TYR A 92 -11.24 -1.74 8.74
N LEU A 93 -12.33 -1.04 9.03
CA LEU A 93 -12.28 0.32 9.53
C LEU A 93 -12.26 0.29 11.05
N MET A 94 -11.18 0.81 11.62
CA MET A 94 -10.99 0.91 13.06
C MET A 94 -11.47 2.27 13.57
N PHE A 95 -12.25 2.26 14.62
CA PHE A 95 -12.75 3.49 15.26
C PHE A 95 -12.90 3.27 16.76
N GLU A 96 -12.35 4.18 17.56
CA GLU A 96 -12.41 4.12 19.05
C GLU A 96 -12.01 2.75 19.65
N GLY A 97 -10.95 2.14 19.09
CA GLY A 97 -10.43 0.87 19.58
C GLY A 97 -11.17 -0.39 19.13
N GLY A 98 -12.20 -0.24 18.29
CA GLY A 98 -12.98 -1.35 17.75
C GLY A 98 -13.05 -1.34 16.21
N VAL A 99 -13.57 -2.43 15.64
CA VAL A 99 -13.89 -2.50 14.22
C VAL A 99 -15.26 -1.89 13.99
N LEU A 100 -15.32 -0.73 13.34
CA LEU A 100 -16.56 -0.06 12.98
C LEU A 100 -17.32 -0.83 11.90
N LYS A 101 -16.62 -1.20 10.85
CA LYS A 101 -17.15 -1.95 9.70
C LYS A 101 -16.03 -2.73 9.01
N ALA A 102 -16.38 -3.86 8.43
CA ALA A 102 -15.48 -4.62 7.57
C ALA A 102 -16.21 -5.04 6.30
N GLY A 103 -15.50 -5.08 5.17
CA GLY A 103 -16.07 -5.48 3.89
C GLY A 103 -15.15 -5.16 2.72
N ILE A 104 -15.67 -5.34 1.51
CA ILE A 104 -14.98 -4.89 0.30
C ILE A 104 -15.07 -3.36 0.18
N PRO A 105 -14.12 -2.72 -0.52
CA PRO A 105 -14.08 -1.27 -0.63
C PRO A 105 -15.39 -0.62 -1.10
N GLU A 106 -16.10 -1.25 -2.05
CA GLU A 106 -17.37 -0.76 -2.58
C GLU A 106 -18.48 -0.71 -1.52
N GLU A 107 -18.57 -1.73 -0.69
CA GLU A 107 -19.54 -1.79 0.42
C GLU A 107 -19.26 -0.72 1.46
N LEU A 108 -17.99 -0.51 1.78
CA LEU A 108 -17.56 0.51 2.74
C LEU A 108 -17.83 1.93 2.20
N ALA A 109 -17.53 2.18 0.94
CA ALA A 109 -17.76 3.48 0.29
C ALA A 109 -19.26 3.84 0.20
N ALA A 110 -20.14 2.85 0.12
CA ALA A 110 -21.59 3.02 0.06
C ALA A 110 -22.26 3.07 1.45
N ASP A 111 -21.56 2.68 2.51
CA ASP A 111 -22.14 2.61 3.86
C ASP A 111 -22.34 3.99 4.45
N THR A 112 -23.56 4.28 4.91
CA THR A 112 -23.94 5.60 5.44
C THR A 112 -23.17 5.97 6.71
N MET A 113 -22.95 5.00 7.62
CA MET A 113 -22.20 5.22 8.85
C MET A 113 -20.72 5.48 8.58
N VAL A 114 -20.13 4.70 7.67
CA VAL A 114 -18.73 4.87 7.23
C VAL A 114 -18.52 6.24 6.60
N ARG A 115 -19.41 6.68 5.75
CA ARG A 115 -19.37 8.02 5.15
C ARG A 115 -19.49 9.11 6.20
N LYS A 116 -20.40 8.98 7.14
CA LYS A 116 -20.62 9.97 8.19
C LYS A 116 -19.42 10.11 9.12
N VAL A 117 -18.83 9.01 9.52
CA VAL A 117 -17.81 8.95 10.59
C VAL A 117 -16.39 9.04 10.02
N TYR A 118 -16.15 8.55 8.81
CA TYR A 118 -14.80 8.29 8.31
C TYR A 118 -14.48 8.95 6.96
N LEU A 119 -15.35 8.79 5.96
CA LEU A 119 -15.04 9.18 4.58
C LEU A 119 -15.49 10.60 4.22
N GLY A 120 -16.56 11.09 4.85
CA GLY A 120 -17.25 12.32 4.42
C GLY A 120 -18.23 12.08 3.28
N GLN A 121 -19.16 13.04 3.11
CA GLN A 121 -20.31 12.92 2.17
C GLN A 121 -19.88 12.94 0.70
N ASN A 122 -18.80 13.65 0.37
CA ASN A 122 -18.32 13.83 -1.01
C ASN A 122 -17.26 12.80 -1.42
N PHE A 123 -17.03 11.77 -0.62
CA PHE A 123 -16.07 10.74 -0.93
C PHE A 123 -16.50 9.93 -2.17
N GLU A 124 -15.60 9.80 -3.13
CA GLU A 124 -15.76 8.94 -4.31
C GLU A 124 -14.63 7.90 -4.33
N LEU A 125 -15.02 6.63 -4.40
CA LEU A 125 -14.04 5.54 -4.50
C LEU A 125 -13.41 5.56 -5.91
N ARG A 126 -12.10 5.80 -5.96
CA ARG A 126 -11.29 5.67 -7.17
C ARG A 126 -10.53 4.36 -7.13
N LYS A 127 -10.87 3.44 -8.04
CA LYS A 127 -10.08 2.22 -8.23
C LYS A 127 -8.91 2.54 -9.14
N THR A 128 -7.72 2.27 -8.67
CA THR A 128 -6.51 2.36 -9.50
C THR A 128 -6.49 1.14 -10.43
N LYS A 129 -6.66 1.36 -11.74
CA LYS A 129 -6.35 0.35 -12.75
C LYS A 129 -4.84 0.27 -12.85
N LEU A 130 -4.26 -0.68 -12.15
CA LEU A 130 -2.84 -0.94 -12.22
C LEU A 130 -2.60 -1.93 -13.37
N GLU A 131 -2.19 -1.43 -14.51
CA GLU A 131 -1.66 -2.25 -15.60
C GLU A 131 -0.19 -2.57 -15.30
N PHE A 132 0.14 -3.83 -15.39
CA PHE A 132 1.50 -4.35 -15.23
C PHE A 132 2.07 -4.73 -16.57
#